data_d160be26569e47b1c2af24a6a0785a1c
#
_entry.id   d160be26569e47b1c2af24a6a0785a1c
#
_cell.length_a   1.000
_cell.length_b   1.000
_cell.length_c   1.000
_cell.angle_alpha   90.00
_cell.angle_beta   90.00
_cell.angle_gamma   90.00
#
_symmetry.space_group_name_H-M   'P 1'
#
loop_
_entity.id
_entity.type
_entity.pdbx_description
1 polymer ?
#
loop_
_entity_poly.entity_id
_entity_poly.type
_entity_poly.pdbx_seq_one_letter_code
_entity_poly.pdbx_strand_id
1 'polypeptide(L)'
;ILAGEGATEREYLKVLNQWRYRGAFAFDFCRNRDKSSLKNLIVSIKRKADDVGRDGAAGAWIVCDVDDNAPHIHDLENWLAGVSGYLRAVALSNPCIEAWFVYHCADVCSSWTASAVVEELVSKWERGAYEKAMEIPQWLIDHTDEACLRVQRRRASFAQGVTAWDEAPWTDMPELIAWLDRLRPRRSE
;
A
#
# COMPACT_ATOMS: atom_id res chain seq x y z
N ILE A 1 12.31 -0.72 4.22
CA ILE A 1 11.65 -1.85 4.89
C ILE A 1 10.17 -1.74 4.62
N LEU A 2 9.52 -2.83 4.27
CA LEU A 2 8.09 -2.88 4.04
C LEU A 2 7.46 -3.98 4.91
N ALA A 3 6.32 -3.67 5.53
CA ALA A 3 5.45 -4.63 6.17
C ALA A 3 4.09 -4.62 5.46
N GLY A 4 3.80 -5.66 4.70
CA GLY A 4 2.49 -5.89 4.08
C GLY A 4 1.70 -6.87 4.93
N GLU A 5 0.42 -6.57 5.14
CA GLU A 5 -0.47 -7.42 5.93
C GLU A 5 -0.71 -8.76 5.25
N GLY A 6 -1.09 -8.74 4.00
CA GLY A 6 -1.47 -9.89 3.22
C GLY A 6 -0.45 -10.32 2.15
N ALA A 7 -0.81 -11.38 1.45
CA ALA A 7 -0.05 -11.85 0.29
C ALA A 7 -0.24 -10.93 -0.93
N THR A 8 -1.42 -10.35 -1.10
CA THR A 8 -1.78 -9.46 -2.21
C THR A 8 -0.92 -8.21 -2.22
N GLU A 9 -0.77 -7.52 -1.09
CA GLU A 9 0.06 -6.31 -0.96
C GLU A 9 1.53 -6.61 -1.25
N ARG A 10 2.03 -7.71 -0.69
CA ARG A 10 3.43 -8.12 -0.92
C ARG A 10 3.70 -8.46 -2.38
N GLU A 11 2.76 -9.16 -3.02
CA GLU A 11 2.89 -9.51 -4.43
C GLU A 11 2.85 -8.26 -5.32
N TYR A 12 1.90 -7.35 -5.08
CA TYR A 12 1.84 -6.08 -5.79
C TYR A 12 3.15 -5.30 -5.67
N LEU A 13 3.67 -5.14 -4.46
CA LEU A 13 4.91 -4.38 -4.22
C LEU A 13 6.13 -5.02 -4.90
N LYS A 14 6.24 -6.36 -4.91
CA LYS A 14 7.32 -7.05 -5.64
C LYS A 14 7.24 -6.77 -7.14
N VAL A 15 6.06 -6.92 -7.72
CA VAL A 15 5.85 -6.72 -9.15
C VAL A 15 6.02 -5.25 -9.53
N LEU A 16 5.54 -4.32 -8.68
CA LEU A 16 5.79 -2.88 -8.82
C LEU A 16 7.30 -2.58 -8.85
N ASN A 17 8.08 -3.15 -7.92
CA ASN A 17 9.53 -2.99 -7.92
C ASN A 17 10.19 -3.53 -9.18
N GLN A 18 9.75 -4.70 -9.63
CA GLN A 18 10.32 -5.36 -10.82
C GLN A 18 10.06 -4.53 -12.09
N TRP A 19 8.83 -4.12 -12.32
CA TRP A 19 8.44 -3.52 -13.60
C TRP A 19 8.59 -2.00 -13.63
N ARG A 20 8.12 -1.29 -12.58
CA ARG A 20 8.22 0.18 -12.54
C ARG A 20 9.64 0.64 -12.18
N TYR A 21 10.27 -0.01 -11.20
CA TYR A 21 11.56 0.39 -10.66
C TYR A 21 12.74 -0.46 -11.12
N ARG A 22 12.49 -1.51 -11.90
CA ARG A 22 13.53 -2.41 -12.45
C ARG A 22 14.41 -3.03 -11.37
N GLY A 23 13.82 -3.37 -10.24
CA GLY A 23 14.52 -3.93 -9.11
C GLY A 23 15.44 -2.93 -8.37
N ALA A 24 15.23 -1.61 -8.54
CA ALA A 24 16.09 -0.60 -7.92
C ALA A 24 16.03 -0.59 -6.39
N PHE A 25 14.99 -1.16 -5.79
CA PHE A 25 14.80 -1.20 -4.36
C PHE A 25 14.98 -2.60 -3.79
N ALA A 26 15.69 -2.70 -2.66
CA ALA A 26 15.67 -3.89 -1.84
C ALA A 26 14.48 -3.81 -0.88
N PHE A 27 13.36 -4.42 -1.23
CA PHE A 27 12.22 -4.52 -0.35
C PHE A 27 12.44 -5.66 0.65
N ASP A 28 12.53 -5.29 1.90
CA ASP A 28 12.68 -6.24 2.98
C ASP A 28 11.33 -6.42 3.68
N PHE A 29 10.62 -7.47 3.28
CA PHE A 29 9.31 -7.77 3.84
C PHE A 29 9.41 -8.42 5.21
N CYS A 30 8.67 -7.89 6.17
CA CYS A 30 8.48 -8.55 7.45
C CYS A 30 7.78 -9.89 7.23
N ARG A 31 8.38 -10.96 7.73
CA ARG A 31 7.75 -12.29 7.69
C ARG A 31 6.75 -12.40 8.83
N ASN A 32 5.47 -12.40 8.50
CA ASN A 32 4.44 -12.81 9.44
C ASN A 32 4.21 -14.31 9.31
N ARG A 33 4.51 -15.04 10.38
CA ARG A 33 4.21 -16.48 10.46
C ARG A 33 2.80 -16.75 10.99
N ASP A 34 2.22 -15.81 11.72
CA ASP A 34 0.89 -15.90 12.32
C ASP A 34 -0.03 -14.80 11.76
N LYS A 35 -1.35 -15.02 11.80
CA LYS A 35 -2.37 -14.06 11.34
C LYS A 35 -1.96 -12.65 11.73
N SER A 36 -1.73 -11.82 10.73
CA SER A 36 -1.08 -10.54 10.86
C SER A 36 -2.00 -9.50 11.49
N SER A 37 -2.01 -9.41 12.81
CA SER A 37 -2.56 -8.21 13.41
C SER A 37 -1.62 -7.03 13.16
N LEU A 38 -2.15 -5.83 12.97
CA LEU A 38 -1.39 -4.59 12.83
C LEU A 38 -0.31 -4.44 13.93
N LYS A 39 -0.62 -4.86 15.15
CA LYS A 39 0.34 -4.89 16.27
C LYS A 39 1.58 -5.75 15.96
N ASN A 40 1.39 -6.93 15.37
CA ASN A 40 2.48 -7.81 14.99
C ASN A 40 3.31 -7.23 13.83
N LEU A 41 2.67 -6.53 12.88
CA LEU A 41 3.36 -5.81 11.81
C LEU A 41 4.26 -4.71 12.39
N ILE A 42 3.75 -3.90 13.33
CA ILE A 42 4.50 -2.85 14.01
C ILE A 42 5.72 -3.42 14.75
N VAL A 43 5.55 -4.50 15.49
CA VAL A 43 6.65 -5.17 16.21
C VAL A 43 7.70 -5.70 15.21
N SER A 44 7.25 -6.33 14.15
CA SER A 44 8.15 -6.91 13.13
C SER A 44 8.95 -5.84 12.40
N ILE A 45 8.31 -4.71 12.03
CA ILE A 45 8.99 -3.63 11.31
C ILE A 45 9.98 -2.89 12.22
N LYS A 46 9.66 -2.70 13.50
CA LYS A 46 10.59 -2.14 14.49
C LYS A 46 11.84 -2.99 14.61
N ARG A 47 11.68 -4.29 14.87
CA ARG A 47 12.82 -5.22 14.99
C ARG A 47 13.68 -5.21 13.73
N LYS A 48 13.05 -5.24 12.56
CA LYS A 48 13.77 -5.21 11.29
C LYS A 48 14.54 -3.91 11.09
N ALA A 49 13.97 -2.78 11.47
CA ALA A 49 14.63 -1.49 11.39
C ALA A 49 15.81 -1.38 12.36
N ASP A 50 15.69 -1.98 13.55
CA ASP A 50 16.77 -2.05 14.53
C ASP A 50 17.93 -2.93 14.00
N ASP A 51 17.61 -4.07 13.37
CA ASP A 51 18.60 -4.99 12.77
C ASP A 51 19.38 -4.34 11.61
N VAL A 52 18.71 -3.53 10.79
CA VAL A 52 19.34 -2.84 9.63
C VAL A 52 20.14 -1.62 10.05
N GLY A 53 19.83 -1.04 11.21
CA GLY A 53 20.48 0.16 11.72
C GLY A 53 20.06 1.45 11.01
N ARG A 54 20.54 2.59 11.52
CA ARG A 54 20.12 3.93 11.06
C ARG A 54 20.45 4.24 9.61
N ASP A 55 21.55 3.72 9.10
CA ASP A 55 22.07 4.04 7.77
C ASP A 55 21.64 3.02 6.70
N GLY A 56 20.95 1.96 7.10
CA GLY A 56 20.62 0.85 6.21
C GLY A 56 19.25 0.90 5.58
N ALA A 57 18.36 1.80 6.01
CA ALA A 57 17.00 1.89 5.49
C ALA A 57 16.61 3.33 5.17
N ALA A 58 16.17 3.59 3.94
CA ALA A 58 15.61 4.89 3.54
C ALA A 58 14.29 5.20 4.27
N GLY A 59 13.54 4.18 4.66
CA GLY A 59 12.30 4.31 5.41
C GLY A 59 11.66 2.98 5.74
N ALA A 60 10.63 3.04 6.57
CA ALA A 60 9.81 1.91 6.98
C ALA A 60 8.34 2.23 6.72
N TRP A 61 7.68 1.40 5.92
CA TRP A 61 6.29 1.54 5.55
C TRP A 61 5.48 0.32 5.96
N ILE A 62 4.30 0.57 6.53
CA ILE A 62 3.26 -0.44 6.74
C ILE A 62 2.23 -0.25 5.64
N VAL A 63 1.89 -1.34 4.95
CA VAL A 63 0.80 -1.39 3.96
C VAL A 63 -0.23 -2.35 4.49
N CYS A 64 -1.42 -1.85 4.78
CA CYS A 64 -2.50 -2.66 5.38
C CYS A 64 -3.88 -2.11 5.03
N ASP A 65 -4.86 -2.99 5.20
CA ASP A 65 -6.26 -2.68 5.03
C ASP A 65 -6.84 -2.04 6.30
N VAL A 66 -7.85 -1.19 6.14
CA VAL A 66 -8.56 -0.57 7.27
C VAL A 66 -9.57 -1.55 7.89
N ASP A 67 -10.23 -2.38 7.06
CA ASP A 67 -11.39 -3.19 7.43
C ASP A 67 -11.22 -3.98 8.74
N ASP A 68 -10.14 -4.77 8.83
CA ASP A 68 -9.83 -5.59 10.02
C ASP A 68 -9.00 -4.84 11.08
N ASN A 69 -8.47 -3.66 10.78
CA ASN A 69 -7.49 -2.93 11.60
C ASN A 69 -8.05 -1.70 12.30
N ALA A 70 -9.31 -1.32 12.08
CA ALA A 70 -9.94 -0.18 12.74
C ALA A 70 -9.77 -0.16 14.28
N PRO A 71 -9.83 -1.31 15.01
CA PRO A 71 -9.59 -1.33 16.45
C PRO A 71 -8.14 -1.01 16.87
N HIS A 72 -7.20 -1.03 15.92
CA HIS A 72 -5.76 -0.88 16.16
C HIS A 72 -5.17 0.45 15.67
N ILE A 73 -6.02 1.41 15.31
CA ILE A 73 -5.59 2.73 14.81
C ILE A 73 -4.60 3.42 15.76
N HIS A 74 -4.85 3.38 17.07
CA HIS A 74 -3.98 4.01 18.06
C HIS A 74 -2.57 3.39 18.12
N ASP A 75 -2.45 2.09 17.88
CA ASP A 75 -1.14 1.44 17.81
C ASP A 75 -0.33 1.99 16.61
N LEU A 76 -1.01 2.26 15.49
CA LEU A 76 -0.41 2.82 14.30
C LEU A 76 -0.02 4.29 14.49
N GLU A 77 -0.91 5.11 15.06
CA GLU A 77 -0.64 6.51 15.38
C GLU A 77 0.56 6.65 16.33
N ASN A 78 0.61 5.83 17.38
CA ASN A 78 1.74 5.79 18.31
C ASN A 78 3.05 5.37 17.60
N TRP A 79 2.97 4.44 16.66
CA TRP A 79 4.14 4.06 15.88
C TRP A 79 4.61 5.20 14.98
N LEU A 80 3.70 5.90 14.31
CA LEU A 80 4.02 7.04 13.44
C LEU A 80 4.62 8.22 14.22
N ALA A 81 4.07 8.53 15.40
CA ALA A 81 4.54 9.62 16.27
C ALA A 81 5.90 9.33 16.92
N GLY A 82 6.34 8.08 16.94
CA GLY A 82 7.58 7.69 17.59
C GLY A 82 8.82 8.25 16.89
N VAL A 83 9.81 8.69 17.66
CA VAL A 83 11.09 9.17 17.13
C VAL A 83 11.91 8.01 16.58
N SER A 84 12.45 8.16 15.38
CA SER A 84 13.35 7.20 14.75
C SER A 84 14.39 7.89 13.86
N GLY A 85 15.46 7.19 13.54
CA GLY A 85 16.47 7.67 12.60
C GLY A 85 16.11 7.49 11.12
N TYR A 86 14.88 6.99 10.83
CA TYR A 86 14.37 6.70 9.48
C TYR A 86 12.92 7.19 9.36
N LEU A 87 12.47 7.42 8.12
CA LEU A 87 11.08 7.74 7.84
C LEU A 87 10.18 6.58 8.29
N ARG A 88 9.10 6.90 9.00
CA ARG A 88 7.98 6.00 9.26
C ARG A 88 6.76 6.49 8.52
N ALA A 89 6.11 5.59 7.81
CA ALA A 89 4.91 5.94 7.07
C ALA A 89 3.99 4.72 6.91
N VAL A 90 2.76 4.98 6.54
CA VAL A 90 1.74 3.97 6.31
C VAL A 90 1.05 4.25 4.99
N ALA A 91 0.66 3.18 4.31
CA ALA A 91 -0.24 3.23 3.17
C ALA A 91 -1.47 2.38 3.52
N LEU A 92 -2.56 3.04 3.87
CA LEU A 92 -3.83 2.42 4.20
C LEU A 92 -4.69 2.28 2.95
N SER A 93 -5.45 1.20 2.88
CA SER A 93 -6.54 1.05 1.92
C SER A 93 -7.84 0.76 2.66
N ASN A 94 -8.88 1.53 2.42
CA ASN A 94 -10.20 1.36 3.00
C ASN A 94 -11.22 1.06 1.90
N PRO A 95 -11.90 -0.08 1.94
CA PRO A 95 -11.79 -1.13 2.98
C PRO A 95 -10.55 -2.03 2.82
N CYS A 96 -10.05 -2.25 1.61
CA CYS A 96 -8.98 -3.20 1.30
C CYS A 96 -8.15 -2.74 0.09
N ILE A 97 -6.99 -3.40 -0.12
CA ILE A 97 -6.04 -3.06 -1.22
C ILE A 97 -6.70 -3.16 -2.60
N GLU A 98 -7.73 -3.95 -2.77
CA GLU A 98 -8.45 -4.05 -4.03
C GLU A 98 -9.10 -2.72 -4.45
N ALA A 99 -9.38 -1.81 -3.53
CA ALA A 99 -9.81 -0.44 -3.87
C ALA A 99 -8.74 0.28 -4.72
N TRP A 100 -7.46 0.08 -4.39
CA TRP A 100 -6.36 0.58 -5.22
C TRP A 100 -6.36 -0.06 -6.62
N PHE A 101 -6.61 -1.36 -6.73
CA PHE A 101 -6.66 -2.04 -8.03
C PHE A 101 -7.85 -1.59 -8.89
N VAL A 102 -8.99 -1.25 -8.29
CA VAL A 102 -10.10 -0.66 -9.02
C VAL A 102 -9.70 0.63 -9.73
N TYR A 103 -8.87 1.48 -9.09
CA TYR A 103 -8.39 2.71 -9.72
C TYR A 103 -7.42 2.48 -10.89
N HIS A 104 -6.84 1.29 -11.05
CA HIS A 104 -6.10 0.93 -12.26
C HIS A 104 -7.04 0.65 -13.44
N CYS A 105 -8.24 0.16 -13.15
CA CYS A 105 -9.21 -0.27 -14.16
C CYS A 105 -10.29 0.80 -14.45
N ALA A 106 -10.56 1.71 -13.52
CA ALA A 106 -11.69 2.63 -13.59
C ALA A 106 -11.40 3.97 -12.92
N ASP A 107 -12.11 5.02 -13.36
CA ASP A 107 -11.97 6.37 -12.82
C ASP A 107 -12.49 6.51 -11.39
N VAL A 108 -13.40 5.65 -10.98
CA VAL A 108 -14.05 5.69 -9.66
C VAL A 108 -14.16 4.27 -9.12
N CYS A 109 -13.80 4.11 -7.86
CA CYS A 109 -14.22 2.98 -7.03
C CYS A 109 -15.45 3.43 -6.26
N SER A 110 -16.57 2.73 -6.42
CA SER A 110 -17.87 3.12 -5.85
C SER A 110 -18.33 2.23 -4.69
N SER A 111 -17.62 1.15 -4.44
CA SER A 111 -17.96 0.16 -3.42
C SER A 111 -17.32 0.47 -2.08
N TRP A 112 -18.04 0.19 -0.97
CA TRP A 112 -17.70 0.65 0.39
C TRP A 112 -17.33 -0.48 1.34
N THR A 113 -17.57 -1.73 0.96
CA THR A 113 -17.21 -2.92 1.74
C THR A 113 -16.19 -3.75 0.98
N ALA A 114 -15.36 -4.51 1.70
CA ALA A 114 -14.33 -5.32 1.08
C ALA A 114 -14.88 -6.30 0.02
N SER A 115 -16.01 -6.98 0.32
CA SER A 115 -16.63 -7.88 -0.65
C SER A 115 -17.11 -7.15 -1.90
N ALA A 116 -17.79 -6.01 -1.74
CA ALA A 116 -18.28 -5.22 -2.85
C ALA A 116 -17.15 -4.63 -3.72
N VAL A 117 -16.04 -4.20 -3.10
CA VAL A 117 -14.84 -3.74 -3.83
C VAL A 117 -14.25 -4.88 -4.67
N VAL A 118 -14.15 -6.08 -4.12
CA VAL A 118 -13.66 -7.25 -4.87
C VAL A 118 -14.59 -7.58 -6.03
N GLU A 119 -15.92 -7.57 -5.83
CA GLU A 119 -16.92 -7.79 -6.89
C GLU A 119 -16.79 -6.71 -7.99
N GLU A 120 -16.66 -5.44 -7.58
CA GLU A 120 -16.43 -4.33 -8.51
C GLU A 120 -15.15 -4.53 -9.31
N LEU A 121 -14.03 -4.91 -8.65
CA LEU A 121 -12.77 -5.20 -9.32
C LEU A 121 -12.90 -6.34 -10.32
N VAL A 122 -13.51 -7.46 -9.93
CA VAL A 122 -13.75 -8.61 -10.82
C VAL A 122 -14.51 -8.19 -12.08
N SER A 123 -15.51 -7.33 -11.94
CA SER A 123 -16.31 -6.84 -13.07
C SER A 123 -15.54 -5.95 -14.04
N LYS A 124 -14.46 -5.30 -13.57
CA LYS A 124 -13.63 -4.35 -14.33
C LYS A 124 -12.27 -4.92 -14.73
N TRP A 125 -11.96 -6.16 -14.29
CA TRP A 125 -10.68 -6.79 -14.60
C TRP A 125 -10.57 -7.11 -16.09
N GLU A 126 -9.60 -6.51 -16.75
CA GLU A 126 -9.57 -6.50 -18.22
C GLU A 126 -9.13 -7.81 -18.86
N ARG A 127 -8.33 -8.62 -18.17
CA ARG A 127 -7.69 -9.81 -18.75
C ARG A 127 -7.69 -10.97 -17.75
N GLY A 128 -8.45 -12.01 -18.07
CA GLY A 128 -8.56 -13.19 -17.21
C GLY A 128 -9.52 -12.96 -16.04
N ALA A 129 -9.26 -13.60 -14.90
CA ALA A 129 -10.05 -13.48 -13.68
C ALA A 129 -9.16 -12.93 -12.55
N TYR A 130 -9.70 -12.03 -11.74
CA TYR A 130 -9.05 -11.62 -10.51
C TYR A 130 -9.29 -12.66 -9.41
N GLU A 131 -8.21 -13.05 -8.73
CA GLU A 131 -8.25 -13.87 -7.53
C GLU A 131 -7.30 -13.26 -6.48
N LYS A 132 -7.70 -13.30 -5.19
CA LYS A 132 -6.82 -12.81 -4.10
C LYS A 132 -5.49 -13.55 -4.11
N ALA A 133 -4.40 -12.80 -3.90
CA ALA A 133 -3.02 -13.30 -3.89
C ALA A 133 -2.53 -13.91 -5.22
N MET A 134 -3.22 -13.65 -6.33
CA MET A 134 -2.74 -14.01 -7.67
C MET A 134 -1.46 -13.26 -8.00
N GLU A 135 -0.74 -13.74 -9.01
CA GLU A 135 0.36 -12.99 -9.62
C GLU A 135 -0.18 -11.71 -10.25
N ILE A 136 0.35 -10.56 -9.83
CA ILE A 136 -0.08 -9.25 -10.34
C ILE A 136 0.40 -9.08 -11.77
N PRO A 137 -0.49 -8.87 -12.74
CA PRO A 137 -0.10 -8.74 -14.14
C PRO A 137 0.59 -7.40 -14.41
N GLN A 138 1.54 -7.41 -15.33
CA GLN A 138 2.30 -6.21 -15.72
C GLN A 138 1.41 -5.05 -16.14
N TRP A 139 0.32 -5.31 -16.88
CA TRP A 139 -0.57 -4.26 -17.34
C TRP A 139 -1.15 -3.42 -16.18
N LEU A 140 -1.39 -4.03 -15.01
CA LEU A 140 -1.82 -3.29 -13.83
C LEU A 140 -0.75 -2.26 -13.42
N ILE A 141 0.52 -2.64 -13.43
CA ILE A 141 1.63 -1.75 -13.09
C ILE A 141 1.79 -0.62 -14.13
N ASP A 142 1.55 -0.91 -15.41
CA ASP A 142 1.63 0.08 -16.47
C ASP A 142 0.59 1.23 -16.30
N HIS A 143 -0.54 0.97 -15.62
CA HIS A 143 -1.58 1.96 -15.30
C HIS A 143 -1.40 2.67 -13.95
N THR A 144 -0.25 2.47 -13.27
CA THR A 144 -0.02 3.06 -11.93
C THR A 144 -0.15 4.59 -11.89
N ASP A 145 0.37 5.30 -12.90
CA ASP A 145 0.30 6.77 -12.93
C ASP A 145 -1.15 7.27 -13.10
N GLU A 146 -1.93 6.60 -13.91
CA GLU A 146 -3.36 6.89 -14.08
C GLU A 146 -4.13 6.62 -12.79
N ALA A 147 -3.85 5.50 -12.12
CA ALA A 147 -4.47 5.18 -10.84
C ALA A 147 -4.15 6.24 -9.78
N CYS A 148 -2.90 6.71 -9.70
CA CYS A 148 -2.52 7.81 -8.81
C CYS A 148 -3.35 9.09 -9.09
N LEU A 149 -3.50 9.48 -10.35
CA LEU A 149 -4.30 10.64 -10.74
C LEU A 149 -5.78 10.49 -10.39
N ARG A 150 -6.36 9.31 -10.57
CA ARG A 150 -7.75 9.00 -10.23
C ARG A 150 -7.99 9.11 -8.73
N VAL A 151 -7.10 8.54 -7.91
CA VAL A 151 -7.16 8.68 -6.44
C VAL A 151 -7.05 10.15 -6.02
N GLN A 152 -6.13 10.93 -6.60
CA GLN A 152 -5.98 12.34 -6.29
C GLN A 152 -7.25 13.14 -6.62
N ARG A 153 -7.89 12.88 -7.77
CA ARG A 153 -9.18 13.51 -8.13
C ARG A 153 -10.27 13.15 -7.12
N ARG A 154 -10.34 11.88 -6.71
CA ARG A 154 -11.31 11.44 -5.70
C ARG A 154 -11.09 12.16 -4.37
N ARG A 155 -9.85 12.24 -3.91
CA ARG A 155 -9.52 12.93 -2.65
C ARG A 155 -9.83 14.41 -2.68
N ALA A 156 -9.64 15.07 -3.81
CA ALA A 156 -10.00 16.49 -3.97
C ALA A 156 -11.51 16.77 -3.79
N SER A 157 -12.36 15.74 -3.84
CA SER A 157 -13.79 15.84 -3.59
C SER A 157 -14.17 15.68 -2.12
N PHE A 158 -13.26 15.28 -1.24
CA PHE A 158 -13.53 15.12 0.19
C PHE A 158 -13.40 16.45 0.94
N ALA A 159 -14.06 16.52 2.09
CA ALA A 159 -13.89 17.65 3.01
C ALA A 159 -12.45 17.67 3.57
N GLN A 160 -11.98 18.86 3.92
CA GLN A 160 -10.67 19.01 4.55
C GLN A 160 -10.60 18.24 5.88
N GLY A 161 -9.53 17.47 6.09
CA GLY A 161 -9.30 16.71 7.30
C GLY A 161 -9.83 15.27 7.30
N VAL A 162 -10.51 14.86 6.21
CA VAL A 162 -10.94 13.46 6.04
C VAL A 162 -9.72 12.55 5.87
N THR A 163 -9.73 11.39 6.52
CA THR A 163 -8.66 10.41 6.52
C THR A 163 -9.13 9.06 5.97
N ALA A 164 -8.18 8.15 5.74
CA ALA A 164 -8.47 6.79 5.32
C ALA A 164 -9.37 6.01 6.29
N TRP A 165 -9.42 6.42 7.57
CA TRP A 165 -10.28 5.79 8.57
C TRP A 165 -11.73 6.25 8.49
N ASP A 166 -11.97 7.45 7.96
CA ASP A 166 -13.28 8.09 7.92
C ASP A 166 -14.06 7.77 6.66
N GLU A 167 -13.35 7.51 5.56
CA GLU A 167 -13.95 7.40 4.23
C GLU A 167 -13.54 6.12 3.50
N ALA A 168 -14.52 5.50 2.84
CA ALA A 168 -14.32 4.43 1.88
C ALA A 168 -15.03 4.81 0.54
N PRO A 169 -14.48 4.45 -0.61
CA PRO A 169 -13.16 3.84 -0.79
C PRO A 169 -12.02 4.86 -0.69
N TRP A 170 -10.95 4.46 -0.02
CA TRP A 170 -9.72 5.26 0.13
C TRP A 170 -8.48 4.40 -0.12
N THR A 171 -7.39 5.01 -0.55
CA THR A 171 -6.07 4.36 -0.55
C THR A 171 -4.95 5.37 -0.47
N ASP A 172 -3.91 5.09 0.31
CA ASP A 172 -2.69 5.88 0.43
C ASP A 172 -1.54 5.33 -0.44
N MET A 173 -1.82 4.38 -1.31
CA MET A 173 -0.81 3.83 -2.22
C MET A 173 -0.10 4.90 -3.08
N PRO A 174 -0.77 5.98 -3.56
CA PRO A 174 -0.09 7.07 -4.26
C PRO A 174 1.03 7.74 -3.47
N GLU A 175 0.92 7.83 -2.14
CA GLU A 175 1.95 8.42 -1.27
C GLU A 175 3.20 7.55 -1.20
N LEU A 176 3.01 6.23 -1.08
CA LEU A 176 4.11 5.27 -1.13
C LEU A 176 4.81 5.32 -2.50
N ILE A 177 4.05 5.35 -3.58
CA ILE A 177 4.58 5.43 -4.96
C ILE A 177 5.35 6.74 -5.14
N ALA A 178 4.78 7.89 -4.75
CA ALA A 178 5.45 9.17 -4.83
C ALA A 178 6.75 9.22 -4.01
N TRP A 179 6.79 8.54 -2.87
CA TRP A 179 8.00 8.42 -2.08
C TRP A 179 9.06 7.56 -2.77
N LEU A 180 8.69 6.41 -3.33
CA LEU A 180 9.60 5.55 -4.10
C LEU A 180 10.12 6.26 -5.36
N ASP A 181 9.27 7.01 -6.06
CA ASP A 181 9.66 7.79 -7.24
C ASP A 181 10.71 8.86 -6.91
N ARG A 182 10.64 9.50 -5.73
CA ARG A 182 11.67 10.45 -5.25
C ARG A 182 13.00 9.77 -4.92
N LEU A 183 12.97 8.54 -4.43
CA LEU A 183 14.17 7.77 -4.08
C LEU A 183 14.84 7.10 -5.28
N ARG A 184 14.12 6.98 -6.38
CA ARG A 184 14.64 6.32 -7.58
C ARG A 184 15.93 7.00 -8.02
N PRO A 185 17.04 6.25 -8.19
CA PRO A 185 18.28 6.82 -8.70
C PRO A 185 18.03 7.52 -10.05
N ARG A 186 18.41 8.80 -10.17
CA ARG A 186 18.39 9.47 -11.45
C ARG A 186 19.34 8.72 -12.37
N ARG A 187 18.87 8.35 -13.57
CA ARG A 187 19.77 7.81 -14.59
C ARG A 187 20.81 8.92 -14.89
N SER A 188 22.08 8.61 -14.72
CA SER A 188 23.14 9.32 -15.44
C SER A 188 22.92 8.99 -16.93
N GLU A 189 22.52 9.98 -17.69
CA GLU A 189 22.50 9.95 -19.15
C GLU A 189 23.90 9.70 -19.72
#